data_190a9c52aebdd4447b0c07925b591048
#
_entry.id   190a9c52aebdd4447b0c07925b591048
#
_cell.length_a   1.000
_cell.length_b   1.000
_cell.length_c   1.000
_cell.angle_alpha   90.00
_cell.angle_beta   90.00
_cell.angle_gamma   90.00
#
_symmetry.space_group_name_H-M   'P 1'
#
loop_
_entity.id
_entity.type
_entity.pdbx_description
1 polymer ?
#
loop_
_entity_poly.entity_id
_entity_poly.type
_entity_poly.pdbx_seq_one_letter_code
_entity_poly.pdbx_strand_id
1 'polypeptide(L)'
;DGTIQGLFELAQLPYVGCRVFASSACMDKIFAKKVFESAGIPQVKSVYVKKRNDGRLVVVEKDMEETEEVEASIMKELGMPCFIKASRSGSSVGCYRCDKEEDLMAKLEEAAKYDTHIVVEECVDCIELETAVLGNDDIIVSRVGQIMPHGEFYTFESKYEDAESKTCIPAKVDEEIQEQIRKYAVRAVSYTHLTLP
;
A
#
# COMPACT_ATOMS: atom_id res chain seq x y z
N ASP A 1 -7.99 6.98 7.77
CA ASP A 1 -7.53 8.06 6.89
C ASP A 1 -7.17 9.36 7.64
N GLY A 2 -7.21 9.37 8.98
CA GLY A 2 -6.91 10.53 9.82
C GLY A 2 -8.09 11.44 10.13
N THR A 3 -9.18 11.38 9.38
CA THR A 3 -10.33 12.25 9.56
C THR A 3 -11.05 12.01 10.89
N ILE A 4 -11.34 10.76 11.22
CA ILE A 4 -11.98 10.38 12.49
C ILE A 4 -11.04 10.63 13.68
N GLN A 5 -9.73 10.39 13.51
CA GLN A 5 -8.74 10.72 14.53
C GLN A 5 -8.70 12.22 14.81
N GLY A 6 -8.78 13.06 13.75
CA GLY A 6 -8.86 14.50 13.88
C GLY A 6 -10.09 14.96 14.65
N LEU A 7 -11.24 14.32 14.40
CA LEU A 7 -12.47 14.59 15.17
C LEU A 7 -12.31 14.23 16.65
N PHE A 8 -11.71 13.09 16.96
CA PHE A 8 -11.43 12.68 18.34
C PHE A 8 -10.48 13.63 19.05
N GLU A 9 -9.42 14.08 18.37
CA GLU A 9 -8.46 15.02 18.94
C GLU A 9 -9.10 16.39 19.20
N LEU A 10 -9.93 16.91 18.28
CA LEU A 10 -10.67 18.15 18.49
C LEU A 10 -11.69 18.04 19.65
N ALA A 11 -12.33 16.89 19.79
CA ALA A 11 -13.27 16.62 20.86
C ALA A 11 -12.59 16.21 22.19
N GLN A 12 -11.26 16.11 22.23
CA GLN A 12 -10.45 15.64 23.37
C GLN A 12 -10.89 14.24 23.86
N LEU A 13 -11.30 13.38 22.94
CA LEU A 13 -11.69 12.00 23.23
C LEU A 13 -10.46 11.09 23.12
N PRO A 14 -10.15 10.29 24.14
CA PRO A 14 -9.09 9.29 24.05
C PRO A 14 -9.50 8.18 23.08
N TYR A 15 -8.53 7.68 22.29
CA TYR A 15 -8.74 6.56 21.37
C TYR A 15 -7.48 5.70 21.28
N VAL A 16 -7.65 4.46 20.85
CA VAL A 16 -6.55 3.53 20.56
C VAL A 16 -6.25 3.55 19.07
N GLY A 17 -4.98 3.63 18.72
CA GLY A 17 -4.50 3.62 17.33
C GLY A 17 -3.61 4.80 16.99
N CYS A 18 -3.23 4.87 15.73
CA CYS A 18 -2.34 5.91 15.21
C CYS A 18 -3.04 7.28 15.22
N ARG A 19 -2.26 8.34 15.44
CA ARG A 19 -2.74 9.71 15.36
C ARG A 19 -3.03 10.15 13.91
N VAL A 20 -3.57 11.36 13.76
CA VAL A 20 -4.02 11.94 12.48
C VAL A 20 -3.00 11.79 11.38
N PHE A 21 -1.76 12.24 11.60
CA PHE A 21 -0.72 12.20 10.57
C PHE A 21 -0.39 10.79 10.10
N ALA A 22 -0.10 9.89 11.04
CA ALA A 22 0.23 8.50 10.71
C ALA A 22 -0.92 7.79 9.99
N SER A 23 -2.15 7.99 10.46
CA SER A 23 -3.35 7.42 9.83
C SER A 23 -3.55 7.92 8.40
N SER A 24 -3.33 9.21 8.14
CA SER A 24 -3.43 9.79 6.80
C SER A 24 -2.30 9.32 5.89
N ALA A 25 -1.07 9.33 6.38
CA ALA A 25 0.11 8.92 5.62
C ALA A 25 0.05 7.44 5.21
N CYS A 26 -0.35 6.56 6.13
CA CYS A 26 -0.45 5.13 5.85
C CYS A 26 -1.68 4.77 4.99
N MET A 27 -2.71 5.61 4.97
CA MET A 27 -3.87 5.37 4.09
C MET A 27 -3.57 5.66 2.62
N ASP A 28 -2.71 6.62 2.34
CA ASP A 28 -2.31 6.99 0.98
C ASP A 28 -1.07 6.17 0.56
N LYS A 29 -1.27 5.21 -0.37
CA LYS A 29 -0.21 4.30 -0.82
C LYS A 29 0.99 5.03 -1.45
N ILE A 30 0.72 6.10 -2.20
CA ILE A 30 1.79 6.89 -2.84
C ILE A 30 2.62 7.59 -1.75
N PHE A 31 1.94 8.20 -0.77
CA PHE A 31 2.63 8.90 0.31
C PHE A 31 3.37 7.92 1.22
N ALA A 32 2.74 6.80 1.59
CA ALA A 32 3.38 5.74 2.38
C ALA A 32 4.65 5.21 1.69
N LYS A 33 4.61 4.99 0.37
CA LYS A 33 5.80 4.57 -0.40
C LYS A 33 6.95 5.58 -0.31
N LYS A 34 6.67 6.87 -0.38
CA LYS A 34 7.70 7.91 -0.23
C LYS A 34 8.31 7.93 1.17
N VAL A 35 7.49 7.73 2.20
CA VAL A 35 7.97 7.61 3.59
C VAL A 35 8.84 6.37 3.74
N PHE A 36 8.42 5.23 3.22
CA PHE A 36 9.18 3.98 3.30
C PHE A 36 10.48 4.04 2.49
N GLU A 37 10.48 4.69 1.33
CA GLU A 37 11.70 4.96 0.57
C GLU A 37 12.71 5.77 1.39
N SER A 38 12.25 6.86 2.04
CA SER A 38 13.10 7.67 2.91
C SER A 38 13.61 6.92 4.15
N ALA A 39 12.84 5.93 4.61
CA ALA A 39 13.21 5.03 5.69
C ALA A 39 14.18 3.91 5.24
N GLY A 40 14.51 3.80 3.96
CA GLY A 40 15.34 2.73 3.42
C GLY A 40 14.68 1.35 3.50
N ILE A 41 13.34 1.29 3.43
CA ILE A 41 12.58 0.05 3.38
C ILE A 41 12.42 -0.34 1.91
N PRO A 42 12.87 -1.54 1.51
CA PRO A 42 12.73 -2.03 0.13
C PRO A 42 11.27 -2.06 -0.31
N GLN A 43 11.03 -1.72 -1.56
CA GLN A 43 9.71 -1.70 -2.16
C GLN A 43 9.77 -2.20 -3.61
N VAL A 44 8.65 -2.69 -4.10
CA VAL A 44 8.46 -2.99 -5.53
C VAL A 44 8.48 -1.70 -6.33
N LYS A 45 8.89 -1.79 -7.61
CA LYS A 45 8.85 -0.66 -8.53
C LYS A 45 7.43 -0.16 -8.69
N SER A 46 7.29 1.15 -8.87
CA SER A 46 5.98 1.77 -9.02
C SER A 46 6.03 3.02 -9.89
N VAL A 47 4.92 3.26 -10.58
CA VAL A 47 4.62 4.47 -11.36
C VAL A 47 3.40 5.13 -10.75
N TYR A 48 3.42 6.46 -10.63
CA TYR A 48 2.31 7.23 -10.06
C TYR A 48 1.51 7.88 -11.18
N VAL A 49 0.22 7.59 -11.21
CA VAL A 49 -0.73 8.13 -12.20
C VAL A 49 -1.74 9.01 -11.48
N LYS A 50 -2.07 10.12 -12.10
CA LYS A 50 -3.06 11.08 -11.57
C LYS A 50 -4.11 11.36 -12.64
N LYS A 51 -5.38 11.35 -12.23
CA LYS A 51 -6.50 11.86 -13.04
C LYS A 51 -6.65 13.35 -12.79
N ARG A 52 -6.47 14.15 -13.82
CA ARG A 52 -6.64 15.61 -13.78
C ARG A 52 -8.13 15.98 -13.77
N ASN A 53 -8.42 17.23 -13.42
CA ASN A 53 -9.80 17.75 -13.42
C ASN A 53 -10.46 17.78 -14.81
N ASP A 54 -9.65 17.80 -15.87
CA ASP A 54 -10.12 17.71 -17.25
C ASP A 54 -10.36 16.26 -17.72
N GLY A 55 -10.16 15.28 -16.83
CA GLY A 55 -10.38 13.86 -17.05
C GLY A 55 -9.17 13.10 -17.59
N ARG A 56 -8.10 13.78 -18.03
CA ARG A 56 -6.90 13.12 -18.54
C ARG A 56 -6.12 12.42 -17.44
N LEU A 57 -5.56 11.26 -17.79
CA LEU A 57 -4.57 10.58 -16.94
C LEU A 57 -3.17 11.07 -17.31
N VAL A 58 -2.34 11.28 -16.31
CA VAL A 58 -0.94 11.67 -16.45
C VAL A 58 -0.07 10.87 -15.50
N VAL A 59 1.15 10.57 -15.90
CA VAL A 59 2.17 10.05 -14.96
C VAL A 59 2.82 11.25 -14.27
N VAL A 60 3.03 11.11 -12.96
CA VAL A 60 3.73 12.10 -12.15
C VAL A 60 5.14 11.58 -11.88
N GLU A 61 6.12 12.23 -12.47
CA GLU A 61 7.55 11.90 -12.32
C GLU A 61 8.10 12.33 -10.95
N LYS A 62 9.33 11.92 -10.65
CA LYS A 62 9.95 12.18 -9.34
C LYS A 62 10.14 13.65 -9.03
N ASP A 63 10.39 14.48 -10.04
CA ASP A 63 10.53 15.94 -9.98
C ASP A 63 9.19 16.69 -10.05
N MET A 64 8.07 15.96 -10.00
CA MET A 64 6.71 16.47 -10.09
C MET A 64 6.31 16.95 -11.49
N GLU A 65 7.11 16.67 -12.52
CA GLU A 65 6.68 16.85 -13.89
C GLU A 65 5.61 15.83 -14.28
N GLU A 66 4.69 16.23 -15.16
CA GLU A 66 3.59 15.38 -15.62
C GLU A 66 3.79 15.04 -17.09
N THR A 67 3.62 13.77 -17.46
CA THR A 67 3.60 13.30 -18.85
C THR A 67 2.28 12.60 -19.17
N GLU A 68 1.80 12.81 -20.40
CA GLU A 68 0.59 12.13 -20.92
C GLU A 68 0.90 10.77 -21.55
N GLU A 69 2.17 10.37 -21.65
CA GLU A 69 2.62 9.08 -22.18
C GLU A 69 2.45 7.96 -21.14
N VAL A 70 1.22 7.78 -20.65
CA VAL A 70 0.93 6.91 -19.49
C VAL A 70 1.30 5.44 -19.77
N GLU A 71 0.81 4.89 -20.88
CA GLU A 71 1.07 3.50 -21.26
C GLU A 71 2.56 3.25 -21.49
N ALA A 72 3.21 4.11 -22.26
CA ALA A 72 4.63 3.98 -22.56
C ALA A 72 5.49 4.05 -21.28
N SER A 73 5.16 4.94 -20.34
CA SER A 73 5.86 5.08 -19.07
C SER A 73 5.72 3.83 -18.21
N ILE A 74 4.51 3.29 -18.08
CA ILE A 74 4.25 2.09 -17.29
C ILE A 74 4.95 0.88 -17.93
N MET A 75 4.83 0.70 -19.24
CA MET A 75 5.47 -0.41 -19.93
C MET A 75 7.00 -0.36 -19.82
N LYS A 76 7.59 0.82 -19.91
CA LYS A 76 9.03 1.00 -19.78
C LYS A 76 9.55 0.68 -18.38
N GLU A 77 8.84 1.12 -17.33
CA GLU A 77 9.32 1.00 -15.95
C GLU A 77 8.95 -0.34 -15.29
N LEU A 78 7.78 -0.88 -15.59
CA LEU A 78 7.21 -2.04 -14.91
C LEU A 78 7.01 -3.24 -15.84
N GLY A 79 6.57 -3.02 -17.08
CA GLY A 79 6.11 -4.09 -17.96
C GLY A 79 4.80 -4.71 -17.50
N MET A 80 4.49 -5.92 -18.02
CA MET A 80 3.31 -6.70 -17.65
C MET A 80 3.71 -8.08 -17.10
N PRO A 81 2.90 -8.66 -16.18
CA PRO A 81 1.72 -8.07 -15.55
C PRO A 81 2.05 -6.99 -14.53
N CYS A 82 1.08 -6.10 -14.24
CA CYS A 82 1.21 -5.08 -13.21
C CYS A 82 -0.05 -5.01 -12.32
N PHE A 83 0.06 -4.35 -11.16
CA PHE A 83 -1.06 -4.06 -10.27
C PHE A 83 -1.40 -2.58 -10.28
N ILE A 84 -2.65 -2.26 -10.53
CA ILE A 84 -3.20 -0.90 -10.53
C ILE A 84 -4.02 -0.73 -9.26
N LYS A 85 -3.72 0.30 -8.45
CA LYS A 85 -4.34 0.48 -7.14
C LYS A 85 -4.72 1.94 -6.91
N ALA A 86 -5.98 2.21 -6.59
CA ALA A 86 -6.41 3.49 -6.07
C ALA A 86 -5.65 3.82 -4.77
N SER A 87 -5.05 5.01 -4.67
CA SER A 87 -4.07 5.30 -3.61
C SER A 87 -4.69 5.26 -2.21
N ARG A 88 -5.85 5.91 -2.04
CA ARG A 88 -6.52 6.05 -0.73
C ARG A 88 -7.71 5.11 -0.54
N SER A 89 -7.69 3.96 -1.20
CA SER A 89 -8.67 2.88 -1.01
C SER A 89 -8.08 1.74 -0.20
N GLY A 90 -8.91 1.06 0.58
CA GLY A 90 -8.56 -0.12 1.37
C GLY A 90 -9.24 -1.38 0.85
N SER A 91 -8.98 -2.52 1.51
CA SER A 91 -9.68 -3.80 1.30
C SER A 91 -9.74 -4.27 -0.15
N SER A 92 -8.70 -4.02 -0.92
CA SER A 92 -8.61 -4.33 -2.37
C SER A 92 -9.64 -3.62 -3.26
N VAL A 93 -10.41 -2.66 -2.74
CA VAL A 93 -11.31 -1.82 -3.55
C VAL A 93 -10.48 -0.91 -4.46
N GLY A 94 -10.82 -0.87 -5.75
CA GLY A 94 -10.04 -0.12 -6.74
C GLY A 94 -8.64 -0.70 -6.99
N CYS A 95 -8.47 -2.03 -6.80
CA CYS A 95 -7.23 -2.75 -7.04
C CYS A 95 -7.44 -3.79 -8.14
N TYR A 96 -6.64 -3.72 -9.20
CA TYR A 96 -6.78 -4.57 -10.39
C TYR A 96 -5.43 -5.10 -10.82
N ARG A 97 -5.37 -6.41 -11.09
CA ARG A 97 -4.27 -7.02 -11.83
C ARG A 97 -4.47 -6.75 -13.33
N CYS A 98 -3.45 -6.29 -14.00
CA CYS A 98 -3.43 -6.06 -15.43
C CYS A 98 -2.41 -6.98 -16.08
N ASP A 99 -2.89 -7.93 -16.88
CA ASP A 99 -2.05 -8.95 -17.51
C ASP A 99 -1.64 -8.54 -18.94
N LYS A 100 -2.39 -7.61 -19.56
CA LYS A 100 -2.19 -7.20 -20.95
C LYS A 100 -2.18 -5.69 -21.09
N GLU A 101 -1.32 -5.18 -21.94
CA GLU A 101 -1.21 -3.75 -22.25
C GLU A 101 -2.53 -3.18 -22.76
N GLU A 102 -3.27 -3.91 -23.60
CA GLU A 102 -4.56 -3.49 -24.17
C GLU A 102 -5.65 -3.19 -23.12
N ASP A 103 -5.54 -3.74 -21.91
CA ASP A 103 -6.48 -3.51 -20.80
C ASP A 103 -6.04 -2.38 -19.88
N LEU A 104 -4.82 -1.87 -20.02
CA LEU A 104 -4.18 -0.98 -19.05
C LEU A 104 -4.98 0.30 -18.81
N MET A 105 -5.32 1.02 -19.88
CA MET A 105 -6.04 2.29 -19.77
C MET A 105 -7.44 2.11 -19.20
N ALA A 106 -8.16 1.05 -19.61
CA ALA A 106 -9.49 0.75 -19.07
C ALA A 106 -9.44 0.49 -17.56
N LYS A 107 -8.44 -0.27 -17.08
CA LYS A 107 -8.26 -0.55 -15.65
C LYS A 107 -7.80 0.67 -14.86
N LEU A 108 -7.01 1.56 -15.44
CA LEU A 108 -6.65 2.85 -14.84
C LEU A 108 -7.88 3.73 -14.65
N GLU A 109 -8.75 3.82 -15.66
CA GLU A 109 -10.01 4.56 -15.57
C GLU A 109 -10.96 3.98 -14.52
N GLU A 110 -11.02 2.66 -14.39
CA GLU A 110 -11.80 2.00 -13.33
C GLU A 110 -11.24 2.35 -11.93
N ALA A 111 -9.93 2.27 -11.73
CA ALA A 111 -9.30 2.66 -10.48
C ALA A 111 -9.53 4.15 -10.15
N ALA A 112 -9.53 5.00 -11.19
CA ALA A 112 -9.75 6.43 -11.09
C ALA A 112 -11.17 6.83 -10.65
N LYS A 113 -12.11 5.89 -10.59
CA LYS A 113 -13.44 6.10 -10.01
C LYS A 113 -13.41 6.13 -8.47
N TYR A 114 -12.40 5.51 -7.88
CA TYR A 114 -12.24 5.42 -6.43
C TYR A 114 -11.28 6.49 -5.86
N ASP A 115 -10.26 6.85 -6.62
CA ASP A 115 -9.32 7.93 -6.26
C ASP A 115 -8.67 8.51 -7.52
N THR A 116 -8.50 9.82 -7.55
CA THR A 116 -7.78 10.51 -8.62
C THR A 116 -6.28 10.22 -8.63
N HIS A 117 -5.73 9.67 -7.55
CA HIS A 117 -4.34 9.23 -7.44
C HIS A 117 -4.27 7.71 -7.47
N ILE A 118 -3.45 7.19 -8.37
CA ILE A 118 -3.31 5.77 -8.64
C ILE A 118 -1.84 5.40 -8.54
N VAL A 119 -1.52 4.31 -7.86
CA VAL A 119 -0.21 3.68 -7.91
C VAL A 119 -0.29 2.43 -8.78
N VAL A 120 0.62 2.34 -9.75
CA VAL A 120 0.83 1.12 -10.55
C VAL A 120 2.11 0.46 -10.06
N GLU A 121 2.06 -0.80 -9.75
CA GLU A 121 3.19 -1.57 -9.20
C GLU A 121 3.52 -2.76 -10.09
N GLU A 122 4.82 -3.11 -10.15
CA GLU A 122 5.23 -4.36 -10.79
C GLU A 122 4.56 -5.55 -10.09
N CYS A 123 4.22 -6.58 -10.86
CA CYS A 123 3.72 -7.83 -10.32
C CYS A 123 4.90 -8.74 -9.96
N VAL A 124 4.99 -9.09 -8.69
CA VAL A 124 6.01 -10.01 -8.18
C VAL A 124 5.36 -11.30 -7.70
N ASP A 125 6.02 -12.42 -7.94
CA ASP A 125 5.63 -13.69 -7.33
C ASP A 125 6.13 -13.69 -5.89
N CYS A 126 5.21 -13.67 -4.94
CA CYS A 126 5.52 -13.51 -3.53
C CYS A 126 4.56 -14.27 -2.63
N ILE A 127 4.94 -14.42 -1.37
CA ILE A 127 4.06 -14.86 -0.28
C ILE A 127 3.69 -13.65 0.57
N GLU A 128 2.46 -13.62 1.07
CA GLU A 128 2.00 -12.53 1.93
C GLU A 128 2.39 -12.78 3.39
N LEU A 129 3.17 -11.87 3.93
CA LEU A 129 3.62 -11.89 5.32
C LEU A 129 3.18 -10.61 6.03
N GLU A 130 2.75 -10.76 7.28
CA GLU A 130 2.31 -9.63 8.08
C GLU A 130 2.83 -9.70 9.51
N THR A 131 2.94 -8.55 10.15
CA THR A 131 3.25 -8.45 11.57
C THR A 131 2.55 -7.23 12.16
N ALA A 132 2.17 -7.32 13.43
CA ALA A 132 1.58 -6.21 14.17
C ALA A 132 2.64 -5.51 15.02
N VAL A 133 2.47 -4.20 15.18
CA VAL A 133 3.32 -3.36 16.02
C VAL A 133 2.46 -2.66 17.05
N LEU A 134 2.88 -2.70 18.31
CA LEU A 134 2.22 -2.07 19.44
C LEU A 134 3.24 -1.30 20.26
N GLY A 135 2.87 -0.12 20.72
CA GLY A 135 3.68 0.72 21.61
C GLY A 135 3.88 2.12 21.06
N ASN A 136 4.47 2.96 21.89
CA ASN A 136 4.92 4.31 21.54
C ASN A 136 6.44 4.37 21.65
N ASP A 137 6.96 4.53 22.85
CA ASP A 137 8.42 4.56 23.11
C ASP A 137 8.98 3.12 23.15
N ASP A 138 8.28 2.22 23.84
CA ASP A 138 8.61 0.81 23.90
C ASP A 138 7.80 0.03 22.85
N ILE A 139 8.43 -0.25 21.72
CA ILE A 139 7.79 -0.92 20.58
C ILE A 139 7.87 -2.43 20.75
N ILE A 140 6.71 -3.08 20.72
CA ILE A 140 6.56 -4.54 20.70
C ILE A 140 6.11 -4.95 19.29
N VAL A 141 6.77 -5.95 18.72
CA VAL A 141 6.42 -6.52 17.41
C VAL A 141 5.99 -7.96 17.59
N SER A 142 4.87 -8.32 16.98
CA SER A 142 4.35 -9.68 17.00
C SER A 142 5.27 -10.66 16.26
N ARG A 143 4.97 -11.95 16.36
CA ARG A 143 5.49 -12.93 15.42
C ARG A 143 4.95 -12.62 14.02
N VAL A 144 5.72 -13.01 13.01
CA VAL A 144 5.29 -12.86 11.61
C VAL A 144 4.25 -13.92 11.30
N GLY A 145 3.13 -13.49 10.73
CA GLY A 145 2.08 -14.35 10.18
C GLY A 145 2.23 -14.46 8.67
N GLN A 146 1.84 -15.60 8.11
CA GLN A 146 1.71 -15.83 6.69
C GLN A 146 0.23 -15.96 6.34
N ILE A 147 -0.21 -15.19 5.35
CA ILE A 147 -1.54 -15.31 4.76
C ILE A 147 -1.44 -16.23 3.55
N MET A 148 -2.29 -17.23 3.51
CA MET A 148 -2.42 -18.17 2.41
C MET A 148 -3.80 -17.96 1.79
N PRO A 149 -3.91 -17.05 0.78
CA PRO A 149 -5.19 -16.81 0.12
C PRO A 149 -5.65 -18.05 -0.65
N HIS A 150 -6.95 -18.22 -0.75
CA HIS A 150 -7.53 -19.18 -1.67
C HIS A 150 -7.63 -18.50 -3.04
N GLY A 151 -6.75 -18.88 -3.99
CA GLY A 151 -6.66 -18.26 -5.32
C GLY A 151 -5.37 -17.46 -5.54
N GLU A 152 -5.27 -16.91 -6.75
CA GLU A 152 -4.04 -16.21 -7.21
C GLU A 152 -3.83 -14.82 -6.60
N PHE A 153 -4.89 -14.21 -6.06
CA PHE A 153 -4.84 -12.85 -5.53
C PHE A 153 -5.79 -12.69 -4.34
N TYR A 154 -5.35 -11.97 -3.29
CA TYR A 154 -6.10 -11.72 -2.06
C TYR A 154 -7.12 -10.60 -2.27
N THR A 155 -8.26 -10.94 -2.91
CA THR A 155 -9.36 -10.03 -3.25
C THR A 155 -10.18 -9.61 -2.03
N PHE A 156 -11.13 -8.68 -2.22
CA PHE A 156 -12.10 -8.32 -1.20
C PHE A 156 -12.89 -9.55 -0.73
N GLU A 157 -13.38 -10.35 -1.66
CA GLU A 157 -14.14 -11.58 -1.40
C GLU A 157 -13.29 -12.56 -0.58
N SER A 158 -12.02 -12.78 -0.95
CA SER A 158 -11.14 -13.69 -0.21
C SER A 158 -10.75 -13.18 1.18
N LYS A 159 -10.87 -11.86 1.44
CA LYS A 159 -10.64 -11.26 2.77
C LYS A 159 -11.80 -11.40 3.73
N TYR A 160 -13.03 -11.32 3.23
CA TYR A 160 -14.21 -11.16 4.07
C TYR A 160 -15.28 -12.24 3.87
N GLU A 161 -15.31 -12.92 2.73
CA GLU A 161 -16.36 -13.86 2.36
C GLU A 161 -15.83 -15.30 2.22
N ASP A 162 -14.54 -15.48 1.97
CA ASP A 162 -13.91 -16.77 1.77
C ASP A 162 -13.37 -17.37 3.06
N ALA A 163 -14.05 -18.39 3.57
CA ALA A 163 -13.62 -19.14 4.76
C ALA A 163 -12.41 -20.08 4.49
N GLU A 164 -11.94 -20.20 3.25
CA GLU A 164 -10.84 -21.11 2.88
C GLU A 164 -9.46 -20.45 2.98
N SER A 165 -9.39 -19.11 3.06
CA SER A 165 -8.15 -18.40 3.32
C SER A 165 -7.62 -18.74 4.72
N LYS A 166 -6.34 -19.11 4.80
CA LYS A 166 -5.71 -19.58 6.05
C LYS A 166 -4.60 -18.64 6.48
N THR A 167 -4.44 -18.50 7.79
CA THR A 167 -3.30 -17.82 8.41
C THR A 167 -2.45 -18.83 9.16
N CYS A 168 -1.13 -18.69 9.03
CA CYS A 168 -0.15 -19.49 9.74
C CYS A 168 0.74 -18.58 10.59
N ILE A 169 0.76 -18.79 11.93
CA ILE A 169 1.60 -18.04 12.87
C ILE A 169 2.36 -19.03 13.76
N PRO A 170 3.69 -19.00 13.78
CA PRO A 170 4.58 -18.17 12.95
C PRO A 170 4.55 -18.58 11.46
N ALA A 171 4.92 -17.64 10.60
CA ALA A 171 5.06 -17.87 9.17
C ALA A 171 6.06 -18.99 8.87
N LYS A 172 5.85 -19.74 7.78
CA LYS A 172 6.73 -20.82 7.34
C LYS A 172 7.87 -20.29 6.45
N VAL A 173 8.63 -19.37 6.99
CA VAL A 173 9.85 -18.81 6.37
C VAL A 173 10.99 -18.83 7.37
N ASP A 174 12.22 -18.69 6.87
CA ASP A 174 13.41 -18.71 7.70
C ASP A 174 13.36 -17.61 8.78
N GLU A 175 13.93 -17.91 9.94
CA GLU A 175 13.92 -16.99 11.10
C GLU A 175 14.61 -15.65 10.75
N GLU A 176 15.64 -15.68 9.90
CA GLU A 176 16.33 -14.48 9.44
C GLU A 176 15.38 -13.55 8.66
N ILE A 177 14.50 -14.11 7.82
CA ILE A 177 13.47 -13.35 7.07
C ILE A 177 12.45 -12.77 8.07
N GLN A 178 11.98 -13.56 9.03
CA GLN A 178 11.04 -13.07 10.04
C GLN A 178 11.63 -11.90 10.84
N GLU A 179 12.87 -12.02 11.26
CA GLU A 179 13.55 -10.95 12.00
C GLU A 179 13.76 -9.70 11.13
N GLN A 180 14.07 -9.86 9.84
CA GLN A 180 14.19 -8.74 8.91
C GLN A 180 12.86 -8.00 8.74
N ILE A 181 11.74 -8.73 8.61
CA ILE A 181 10.40 -8.15 8.51
C ILE A 181 10.07 -7.36 9.79
N ARG A 182 10.34 -7.92 10.96
CA ARG A 182 10.14 -7.25 12.25
C ARG A 182 10.94 -5.95 12.35
N LYS A 183 12.20 -5.94 11.90
CA LYS A 183 13.03 -4.72 11.83
C LYS A 183 12.44 -3.67 10.88
N TYR A 184 11.94 -4.08 9.72
CA TYR A 184 11.27 -3.16 8.79
C TYR A 184 9.97 -2.63 9.37
N ALA A 185 9.19 -3.44 10.09
CA ALA A 185 7.97 -3.01 10.74
C ALA A 185 8.24 -1.93 11.81
N VAL A 186 9.25 -2.13 12.66
CA VAL A 186 9.69 -1.09 13.63
C VAL A 186 10.09 0.19 12.90
N ARG A 187 10.91 0.07 11.85
CA ARG A 187 11.38 1.21 11.08
C ARG A 187 10.21 1.96 10.41
N ALA A 188 9.26 1.24 9.80
CA ALA A 188 8.08 1.82 9.18
C ALA A 188 7.25 2.62 10.21
N VAL A 189 6.98 2.05 11.37
CA VAL A 189 6.24 2.72 12.45
C VAL A 189 7.03 3.93 12.96
N SER A 190 8.33 3.83 13.19
CA SER A 190 9.15 4.95 13.64
C SER A 190 9.09 6.14 12.69
N TYR A 191 9.04 5.91 11.37
CA TYR A 191 8.98 6.98 10.37
C TYR A 191 7.57 7.53 10.15
N THR A 192 6.53 6.71 10.26
CA THR A 192 5.14 7.16 10.09
C THR A 192 4.57 7.80 11.35
N HIS A 193 5.06 7.39 12.52
CA HIS A 193 4.62 7.92 13.82
C HIS A 193 5.60 8.94 14.39
N LEU A 194 6.43 9.53 13.53
CA LEU A 194 7.51 10.43 13.91
C LEU A 194 7.21 11.22 15.18
N THR A 195 7.83 10.82 16.27
CA THR A 195 8.33 11.75 17.24
C THR A 195 9.68 12.22 16.69
N LEU A 196 9.70 13.34 15.96
CA LEU A 196 10.95 13.99 15.62
C LEU A 196 11.69 14.30 16.93
N PRO A 197 13.01 14.05 16.98
CA PRO A 197 13.81 14.43 18.14
C PRO A 197 13.78 15.93 18.38
#